data_d20dfa5b146743c1171f812c6f4c5b94
#
_entry.id   d20dfa5b146743c1171f812c6f4c5b94
#
_cell.length_a   1.000
_cell.length_b   1.000
_cell.length_c   1.000
_cell.angle_alpha   90.00
_cell.angle_beta   90.00
_cell.angle_gamma   90.00
#
_symmetry.space_group_name_H-M   'P 1'
#
loop_
_entity.id
_entity.type
_entity.pdbx_description
1 polymer ?
#
loop_
_entity_poly.entity_id
_entity_poly.type
_entity_poly.pdbx_seq_one_letter_code
_entity_poly.pdbx_strand_id
1 'polypeptide(L)'
;MYILGIDIGGTFTRTGFIDSNYNVYNFRKIETKEVISDNYGIDKFLNMIDVVIKESQLFDKSFESLTAISIGVPATVNKEKNKIISATYLHSLENVDLVEVIKSKFGNIEVFLEKDVNFLLYKDMYDMNLYNYPIVCGVYFGTGIGNSIYINNEFISGKHGTAGELGHIPVYGNDRVCGCGNIGCIESKASGKALQYINDEKYKNNDISEIFKHYNEDKELKDFIDVLSMAVATEVNILDPDIFIFGGGLQDMNNFPRKELEENIYKHSRKPYPGKDITILYTGNTQMSGVIGGGIYAFDKLKNNKIEK
;
A
#
# COMPACT_ATOMS: atom_id res chain seq x y z
N MET A 1 -17.51 0.07 -20.13
CA MET A 1 -16.93 -0.93 -19.21
C MET A 1 -16.29 -0.17 -18.06
N TYR A 2 -16.74 -0.45 -16.84
CA TYR A 2 -16.21 0.16 -15.62
C TYR A 2 -15.71 -0.89 -14.63
N ILE A 3 -14.76 -0.52 -13.82
CA ILE A 3 -14.29 -1.27 -12.65
C ILE A 3 -14.58 -0.43 -11.41
N LEU A 4 -15.16 -1.03 -10.39
CA LEU A 4 -15.27 -0.41 -9.08
C LEU A 4 -13.97 -0.69 -8.31
N GLY A 5 -13.15 0.35 -8.14
CA GLY A 5 -11.97 0.30 -7.28
C GLY A 5 -12.34 0.61 -5.84
N ILE A 6 -11.84 -0.20 -4.92
CA ILE A 6 -11.99 -0.04 -3.48
C ILE A 6 -10.61 -0.11 -2.86
N ASP A 7 -10.20 0.95 -2.17
CA ASP A 7 -8.94 1.05 -1.44
C ASP A 7 -9.27 1.19 0.05
N ILE A 8 -9.06 0.12 0.81
CA ILE A 8 -9.33 0.09 2.24
C ILE A 8 -8.06 0.50 2.98
N GLY A 9 -8.12 1.62 3.67
CA GLY A 9 -7.07 2.03 4.60
C GLY A 9 -7.51 1.86 6.05
N GLY A 10 -6.60 1.95 6.99
CA GLY A 10 -6.92 1.83 8.42
C GLY A 10 -7.91 2.88 8.92
N THR A 11 -7.89 4.10 8.36
CA THR A 11 -8.77 5.21 8.76
C THR A 11 -9.89 5.46 7.76
N PHE A 12 -9.58 5.42 6.47
CA PHE A 12 -10.53 5.73 5.40
C PHE A 12 -10.53 4.63 4.34
N THR A 13 -11.73 4.25 3.93
CA THR A 13 -12.00 3.46 2.73
C THR A 13 -12.35 4.41 1.59
N ARG A 14 -11.75 4.18 0.43
CA ARG A 14 -11.96 4.99 -0.78
C ARG A 14 -12.55 4.13 -1.87
N THR A 15 -13.49 4.69 -2.62
CA THR A 15 -14.11 3.99 -3.74
C THR A 15 -14.23 4.91 -4.95
N GLY A 16 -14.24 4.32 -6.15
CA GLY A 16 -14.48 5.07 -7.38
C GLY A 16 -14.65 4.11 -8.56
N PHE A 17 -15.40 4.55 -9.56
CA PHE A 17 -15.53 3.82 -10.82
C PHE A 17 -14.42 4.26 -11.77
N ILE A 18 -13.72 3.30 -12.35
CA ILE A 18 -12.61 3.53 -13.25
C ILE A 18 -13.00 3.08 -14.65
N ASP A 19 -12.82 3.95 -15.65
CA ASP A 19 -12.99 3.61 -17.06
C ASP A 19 -11.70 3.02 -17.69
N SER A 20 -11.78 2.64 -18.97
CA SER A 20 -10.63 2.08 -19.70
C SER A 20 -9.49 3.07 -19.97
N ASN A 21 -9.69 4.35 -19.72
CA ASN A 21 -8.68 5.40 -19.78
C ASN A 21 -8.15 5.77 -18.39
N TYR A 22 -8.56 5.00 -17.37
CA TYR A 22 -8.21 5.17 -15.96
C TYR A 22 -8.71 6.47 -15.31
N ASN A 23 -9.76 7.11 -15.91
CA ASN A 23 -10.44 8.21 -15.26
C ASN A 23 -11.31 7.69 -14.12
N VAL A 24 -11.32 8.42 -13.00
CA VAL A 24 -12.10 8.08 -11.81
C VAL A 24 -13.40 8.89 -11.77
N TYR A 25 -14.50 8.20 -11.57
CA TYR A 25 -15.85 8.78 -11.43
C TYR A 25 -16.43 8.43 -10.07
N ASN A 26 -17.28 9.29 -9.55
CA ASN A 26 -18.00 9.09 -8.28
C ASN A 26 -17.07 8.68 -7.12
N PHE A 27 -15.91 9.33 -7.04
CA PHE A 27 -14.96 9.10 -5.95
C PHE A 27 -15.60 9.42 -4.61
N ARG A 28 -15.41 8.50 -3.65
CA ARG A 28 -15.86 8.64 -2.26
C ARG A 28 -14.75 8.32 -1.30
N LYS A 29 -14.77 9.00 -0.17
CA LYS A 29 -13.91 8.75 0.98
C LYS A 29 -14.81 8.61 2.20
N ILE A 30 -14.81 7.45 2.82
CA ILE A 30 -15.69 7.07 3.92
C ILE A 30 -14.80 6.62 5.09
N GLU A 31 -15.14 6.90 6.31
CA GLU A 31 -14.41 6.37 7.46
C GLU A 31 -14.51 4.84 7.49
N THR A 32 -13.38 4.14 7.58
CA THR A 32 -13.36 2.67 7.51
C THR A 32 -14.23 2.02 8.59
N LYS A 33 -14.28 2.61 9.80
CA LYS A 33 -15.15 2.12 10.89
C LYS A 33 -16.66 2.17 10.59
N GLU A 34 -17.08 2.99 9.62
CA GLU A 34 -18.50 3.06 9.21
C GLU A 34 -18.87 1.92 8.27
N VAL A 35 -17.92 1.45 7.48
CA VAL A 35 -18.13 0.43 6.45
C VAL A 35 -17.63 -0.96 6.85
N ILE A 36 -16.75 -1.04 7.84
CA ILE A 36 -16.24 -2.29 8.42
C ILE A 36 -16.20 -2.11 9.93
N SER A 37 -16.91 -2.97 10.66
CA SER A 37 -16.90 -2.97 12.13
C SER A 37 -16.80 -4.39 12.66
N ASP A 38 -16.31 -4.55 13.89
CA ASP A 38 -16.00 -5.87 14.46
C ASP A 38 -17.20 -6.83 14.54
N ASN A 39 -18.42 -6.33 14.70
CA ASN A 39 -19.59 -7.19 14.89
C ASN A 39 -20.37 -7.53 13.61
N TYR A 40 -20.25 -6.75 12.54
CA TYR A 40 -21.03 -6.92 11.29
C TYR A 40 -20.20 -6.49 10.06
N GLY A 41 -18.87 -6.71 10.10
CA GLY A 41 -17.96 -6.13 9.12
C GLY A 41 -18.26 -6.52 7.69
N ILE A 42 -18.53 -7.81 7.43
CA ILE A 42 -18.82 -8.27 6.07
C ILE A 42 -20.15 -7.71 5.54
N ASP A 43 -21.21 -7.69 6.35
CA ASP A 43 -22.52 -7.21 5.92
C ASP A 43 -22.49 -5.71 5.65
N LYS A 44 -21.80 -4.93 6.50
CA LYS A 44 -21.61 -3.50 6.30
C LYS A 44 -20.79 -3.21 5.04
N PHE A 45 -19.72 -3.98 4.83
CA PHE A 45 -18.88 -3.86 3.65
C PHE A 45 -19.65 -4.15 2.37
N LEU A 46 -20.42 -5.24 2.34
CA LEU A 46 -21.27 -5.58 1.21
C LEU A 46 -22.40 -4.56 0.98
N ASN A 47 -22.95 -4.01 2.06
CA ASN A 47 -23.96 -2.93 1.94
C ASN A 47 -23.34 -1.65 1.38
N MET A 48 -22.14 -1.28 1.80
CA MET A 48 -21.40 -0.14 1.22
C MET A 48 -21.22 -0.31 -0.30
N ILE A 49 -20.78 -1.49 -0.75
CA ILE A 49 -20.62 -1.78 -2.17
C ILE A 49 -21.98 -1.62 -2.91
N ASP A 50 -23.06 -2.18 -2.36
CA ASP A 50 -24.39 -2.12 -2.93
C ASP A 50 -24.89 -0.66 -3.07
N VAL A 51 -24.71 0.14 -2.02
CA VAL A 51 -25.06 1.57 -2.02
C VAL A 51 -24.25 2.32 -3.07
N VAL A 52 -22.93 2.11 -3.13
CA VAL A 52 -22.05 2.78 -4.11
C VAL A 52 -22.48 2.45 -5.54
N ILE A 53 -22.80 1.18 -5.83
CA ILE A 53 -23.26 0.76 -7.16
C ILE A 53 -24.61 1.39 -7.50
N LYS A 54 -25.62 1.26 -6.63
CA LYS A 54 -26.98 1.75 -6.87
C LYS A 54 -27.02 3.25 -7.05
N GLU A 55 -26.36 4.01 -6.19
CA GLU A 55 -26.36 5.47 -6.30
C GLU A 55 -25.63 5.94 -7.56
N SER A 56 -24.59 5.24 -7.98
CA SER A 56 -23.88 5.56 -9.22
C SER A 56 -24.74 5.29 -10.46
N GLN A 57 -25.48 4.19 -10.48
CA GLN A 57 -26.42 3.85 -11.56
C GLN A 57 -27.60 4.83 -11.63
N LEU A 58 -28.08 5.35 -10.50
CA LEU A 58 -29.09 6.41 -10.47
C LEU A 58 -28.58 7.74 -11.05
N PHE A 59 -27.29 8.01 -10.88
CA PHE A 59 -26.65 9.21 -11.41
C PHE A 59 -26.38 9.10 -12.92
N ASP A 60 -25.86 7.95 -13.37
CA ASP A 60 -25.58 7.66 -14.77
C ASP A 60 -25.73 6.15 -15.05
N LYS A 61 -26.67 5.80 -15.93
CA LYS A 61 -26.94 4.41 -16.34
C LYS A 61 -25.73 3.70 -16.99
N SER A 62 -24.74 4.45 -17.50
CA SER A 62 -23.53 3.84 -18.06
C SER A 62 -22.79 2.96 -17.05
N PHE A 63 -22.93 3.20 -15.73
CA PHE A 63 -22.38 2.38 -14.67
C PHE A 63 -23.05 1.00 -14.51
N GLU A 64 -24.15 0.71 -15.21
CA GLU A 64 -24.70 -0.64 -15.34
C GLU A 64 -23.70 -1.60 -16.05
N SER A 65 -22.74 -1.05 -16.79
CA SER A 65 -21.66 -1.83 -17.44
C SER A 65 -20.48 -2.15 -16.50
N LEU A 66 -20.71 -2.27 -15.18
CA LEU A 66 -19.72 -2.70 -14.21
C LEU A 66 -19.25 -4.13 -14.52
N THR A 67 -17.95 -4.30 -14.72
CA THR A 67 -17.36 -5.56 -15.17
C THR A 67 -16.60 -6.27 -14.05
N ALA A 68 -15.97 -5.51 -13.17
CA ALA A 68 -15.20 -6.06 -12.07
C ALA A 68 -15.21 -5.14 -10.84
N ILE A 69 -14.86 -5.74 -9.69
CA ILE A 69 -14.55 -5.03 -8.45
C ILE A 69 -13.08 -5.34 -8.10
N SER A 70 -12.27 -4.32 -7.87
CA SER A 70 -10.90 -4.46 -7.37
C SER A 70 -10.81 -3.91 -5.95
N ILE A 71 -10.19 -4.67 -5.03
CA ILE A 71 -10.16 -4.37 -3.60
C ILE A 71 -8.72 -4.43 -3.11
N GLY A 72 -8.17 -3.29 -2.71
CA GLY A 72 -6.90 -3.16 -2.01
C GLY A 72 -7.12 -3.16 -0.50
N VAL A 73 -6.37 -3.98 0.24
CA VAL A 73 -6.50 -4.11 1.69
C VAL A 73 -5.16 -3.99 2.41
N PRO A 74 -5.08 -3.31 3.58
CA PRO A 74 -3.90 -3.27 4.43
C PRO A 74 -3.84 -4.54 5.30
N ALA A 75 -3.75 -5.70 4.66
CA ALA A 75 -3.90 -7.00 5.29
C ALA A 75 -3.12 -8.08 4.56
N THR A 76 -2.89 -9.21 5.22
CA THR A 76 -2.36 -10.40 4.57
C THR A 76 -3.45 -11.06 3.73
N VAL A 77 -3.22 -11.11 2.41
CA VAL A 77 -4.08 -11.81 1.45
C VAL A 77 -3.44 -13.15 1.11
N ASN A 78 -4.25 -14.23 1.06
CA ASN A 78 -3.74 -15.55 0.71
C ASN A 78 -3.19 -15.60 -0.73
N LYS A 79 -2.44 -16.65 -1.04
CA LYS A 79 -1.81 -16.82 -2.36
C LYS A 79 -2.81 -16.85 -3.51
N GLU A 80 -3.99 -17.43 -3.28
CA GLU A 80 -5.10 -17.52 -4.22
C GLU A 80 -5.83 -16.19 -4.44
N LYS A 81 -5.51 -15.17 -3.63
CA LYS A 81 -6.08 -13.80 -3.69
C LYS A 81 -7.61 -13.77 -3.58
N ASN A 82 -8.16 -14.64 -2.75
CA ASN A 82 -9.59 -14.68 -2.48
C ASN A 82 -9.96 -14.43 -1.01
N LYS A 83 -8.98 -14.54 -0.09
CA LYS A 83 -9.23 -14.50 1.35
C LYS A 83 -8.24 -13.58 2.07
N ILE A 84 -8.75 -12.84 3.05
CA ILE A 84 -7.93 -12.13 4.03
C ILE A 84 -7.58 -13.12 5.15
N ILE A 85 -6.27 -13.30 5.41
CA ILE A 85 -5.77 -14.24 6.40
C ILE A 85 -5.59 -13.57 7.77
N SER A 86 -5.06 -12.36 7.77
CA SER A 86 -4.82 -11.58 8.98
C SER A 86 -4.84 -10.09 8.67
N ALA A 87 -5.45 -9.31 9.55
CA ALA A 87 -5.56 -7.87 9.38
C ALA A 87 -5.53 -7.16 10.74
N THR A 88 -4.63 -6.22 10.92
CA THR A 88 -4.47 -5.49 12.20
C THR A 88 -5.70 -4.66 12.57
N TYR A 89 -6.50 -4.22 11.58
CA TYR A 89 -7.64 -3.31 11.78
C TYR A 89 -8.95 -3.80 11.15
N LEU A 90 -8.96 -4.98 10.53
CA LEU A 90 -10.11 -5.51 9.79
C LEU A 90 -10.45 -6.93 10.25
N HIS A 91 -10.40 -7.19 11.56
CA HIS A 91 -10.58 -8.53 12.15
C HIS A 91 -11.87 -9.23 11.71
N SER A 92 -12.95 -8.48 11.49
CA SER A 92 -14.21 -9.03 11.03
C SER A 92 -14.20 -9.56 9.60
N LEU A 93 -13.15 -9.29 8.82
CA LEU A 93 -12.95 -9.83 7.47
C LEU A 93 -11.92 -10.97 7.45
N GLU A 94 -11.28 -11.30 8.58
CA GLU A 94 -10.31 -12.38 8.65
C GLU A 94 -10.95 -13.73 8.37
N ASN A 95 -10.26 -14.56 7.62
CA ASN A 95 -10.68 -15.90 7.20
C ASN A 95 -11.98 -15.95 6.37
N VAL A 96 -12.50 -14.81 5.93
CA VAL A 96 -13.63 -14.73 5.01
C VAL A 96 -13.11 -14.90 3.56
N ASP A 97 -13.75 -15.78 2.79
CA ASP A 97 -13.57 -15.81 1.34
C ASP A 97 -14.32 -14.62 0.74
N LEU A 98 -13.62 -13.48 0.69
CA LEU A 98 -14.21 -12.21 0.31
C LEU A 98 -14.66 -12.21 -1.15
N VAL A 99 -13.91 -12.90 -2.01
CA VAL A 99 -14.23 -13.02 -3.44
C VAL A 99 -15.54 -13.79 -3.64
N GLU A 100 -15.68 -14.94 -2.97
CA GLU A 100 -16.89 -15.77 -3.06
C GLU A 100 -18.12 -15.04 -2.52
N VAL A 101 -17.98 -14.38 -1.37
CA VAL A 101 -19.10 -13.66 -0.75
C VAL A 101 -19.57 -12.50 -1.63
N ILE A 102 -18.65 -11.76 -2.26
CA ILE A 102 -19.00 -10.67 -3.20
C ILE A 102 -19.67 -11.24 -4.45
N LYS A 103 -19.10 -12.29 -5.05
CA LYS A 103 -19.70 -12.95 -6.23
C LYS A 103 -21.09 -13.49 -5.94
N SER A 104 -21.30 -14.08 -4.77
CA SER A 104 -22.62 -14.58 -4.34
C SER A 104 -23.68 -13.48 -4.25
N LYS A 105 -23.28 -12.27 -3.85
CA LYS A 105 -24.21 -11.12 -3.72
C LYS A 105 -24.45 -10.36 -5.01
N PHE A 106 -23.40 -10.12 -5.80
CA PHE A 106 -23.45 -9.24 -6.97
C PHE A 106 -23.48 -9.99 -8.30
N GLY A 107 -23.54 -11.33 -8.25
CA GLY A 107 -23.62 -12.18 -9.43
C GLY A 107 -22.26 -12.39 -10.09
N ASN A 108 -22.28 -12.71 -11.39
CA ASN A 108 -21.09 -13.15 -12.11
C ASN A 108 -20.15 -11.98 -12.48
N ILE A 109 -19.70 -11.24 -11.46
CA ILE A 109 -18.75 -10.13 -11.59
C ILE A 109 -17.34 -10.63 -11.22
N GLU A 110 -16.32 -10.19 -11.95
CA GLU A 110 -14.94 -10.51 -11.58
C GLU A 110 -14.51 -9.71 -10.34
N VAL A 111 -13.81 -10.35 -9.42
CA VAL A 111 -13.33 -9.73 -8.18
C VAL A 111 -11.83 -9.95 -8.06
N PHE A 112 -11.10 -8.86 -7.88
CA PHE A 112 -9.65 -8.85 -7.67
C PHE A 112 -9.36 -8.35 -6.25
N LEU A 113 -8.78 -9.21 -5.41
CA LEU A 113 -8.36 -8.89 -4.05
C LEU A 113 -6.83 -8.86 -3.98
N GLU A 114 -6.25 -7.78 -3.47
CA GLU A 114 -4.80 -7.61 -3.38
C GLU A 114 -4.41 -6.75 -2.17
N LYS A 115 -3.14 -6.77 -1.78
CA LYS A 115 -2.59 -5.80 -0.83
C LYS A 115 -2.70 -4.39 -1.42
N ASP A 116 -3.07 -3.41 -0.60
CA ASP A 116 -3.18 -2.00 -0.99
C ASP A 116 -1.88 -1.44 -1.60
N VAL A 117 -0.73 -1.77 -1.02
CA VAL A 117 0.59 -1.37 -1.52
C VAL A 117 0.93 -1.94 -2.90
N ASN A 118 0.38 -3.11 -3.26
CA ASN A 118 0.57 -3.68 -4.59
C ASN A 118 -0.17 -2.85 -5.66
N PHE A 119 -1.36 -2.34 -5.34
CA PHE A 119 -2.06 -1.42 -6.24
C PHE A 119 -1.35 -0.07 -6.36
N LEU A 120 -0.78 0.44 -5.27
CA LEU A 120 0.04 1.65 -5.33
C LEU A 120 1.24 1.45 -6.27
N LEU A 121 2.00 0.35 -6.10
CA LEU A 121 3.13 0.06 -6.97
C LEU A 121 2.69 -0.12 -8.43
N TYR A 122 1.57 -0.79 -8.68
CA TYR A 122 1.08 -1.01 -10.04
C TYR A 122 0.74 0.29 -10.76
N LYS A 123 0.12 1.24 -10.03
CA LYS A 123 -0.12 2.59 -10.53
C LYS A 123 1.17 3.35 -10.82
N ASP A 124 2.11 3.32 -9.87
CA ASP A 124 3.37 4.05 -10.03
C ASP A 124 4.20 3.49 -11.21
N MET A 125 4.21 2.18 -11.37
CA MET A 125 4.81 1.53 -12.54
C MET A 125 4.14 1.94 -13.86
N TYR A 126 2.82 2.09 -13.86
CA TYR A 126 2.08 2.60 -15.02
C TYR A 126 2.46 4.04 -15.35
N ASP A 127 2.40 4.92 -14.37
CA ASP A 127 2.68 6.35 -14.56
C ASP A 127 4.12 6.62 -15.05
N MET A 128 5.06 5.80 -14.58
CA MET A 128 6.48 5.92 -14.91
C MET A 128 6.94 5.01 -16.06
N ASN A 129 6.01 4.21 -16.64
CA ASN A 129 6.28 3.25 -17.72
C ASN A 129 7.39 2.23 -17.37
N LEU A 130 7.28 1.56 -16.23
CA LEU A 130 8.32 0.68 -15.68
C LEU A 130 8.09 -0.82 -15.89
N TYR A 131 7.11 -1.24 -16.67
CA TYR A 131 6.80 -2.67 -16.91
C TYR A 131 7.92 -3.46 -17.59
N ASN A 132 8.90 -2.80 -18.19
CA ASN A 132 10.04 -3.47 -18.84
C ASN A 132 11.18 -3.81 -17.87
N TYR A 133 11.12 -3.39 -16.62
CA TYR A 133 12.11 -3.70 -15.60
C TYR A 133 11.78 -5.01 -14.89
N PRO A 134 12.70 -5.99 -14.84
CA PRO A 134 12.47 -7.30 -14.23
C PRO A 134 12.12 -7.24 -12.74
N ILE A 135 12.76 -6.34 -11.98
CA ILE A 135 12.60 -6.24 -10.54
C ILE A 135 12.33 -4.78 -10.14
N VAL A 136 11.11 -4.52 -9.70
CA VAL A 136 10.71 -3.19 -9.20
C VAL A 136 10.20 -3.35 -7.77
N CYS A 137 10.75 -2.58 -6.84
CA CYS A 137 10.32 -2.54 -5.45
C CYS A 137 9.68 -1.19 -5.12
N GLY A 138 8.53 -1.22 -4.44
CA GLY A 138 7.86 -0.04 -3.91
C GLY A 138 7.91 -0.02 -2.39
N VAL A 139 8.37 1.08 -1.80
CA VAL A 139 8.34 1.27 -0.34
C VAL A 139 7.53 2.53 -0.03
N TYR A 140 6.48 2.35 0.74
CA TYR A 140 5.50 3.41 1.04
C TYR A 140 5.57 3.78 2.52
N PHE A 141 6.16 4.92 2.78
CA PHE A 141 6.37 5.48 4.13
C PHE A 141 5.12 6.23 4.59
N GLY A 142 4.21 5.51 5.23
CA GLY A 142 2.95 6.02 5.76
C GLY A 142 2.87 5.94 7.28
N THR A 143 1.69 5.67 7.82
CA THR A 143 1.48 5.35 9.25
C THR A 143 2.37 4.18 9.68
N GLY A 144 2.48 3.16 8.81
CA GLY A 144 3.45 2.07 8.87
C GLY A 144 4.47 2.16 7.71
N ILE A 145 5.14 1.04 7.42
CA ILE A 145 6.04 0.85 6.28
C ILE A 145 5.42 -0.21 5.37
N GLY A 146 4.81 0.23 4.28
CA GLY A 146 4.30 -0.66 3.25
C GLY A 146 5.39 -1.03 2.25
N ASN A 147 5.42 -2.30 1.81
CA ASN A 147 6.37 -2.75 0.80
C ASN A 147 5.68 -3.67 -0.22
N SER A 148 6.04 -3.48 -1.47
CA SER A 148 5.56 -4.27 -2.59
C SER A 148 6.72 -4.62 -3.51
N ILE A 149 6.82 -5.89 -3.87
CA ILE A 149 7.90 -6.44 -4.70
C ILE A 149 7.28 -7.01 -5.97
N TYR A 150 7.70 -6.49 -7.12
CA TYR A 150 7.25 -6.95 -8.44
C TYR A 150 8.43 -7.55 -9.19
N ILE A 151 8.33 -8.84 -9.54
CA ILE A 151 9.39 -9.59 -10.22
C ILE A 151 8.78 -10.34 -11.40
N ASN A 152 9.35 -10.12 -12.60
CA ASN A 152 8.96 -10.83 -13.82
C ASN A 152 7.45 -10.81 -14.07
N ASN A 153 6.85 -9.63 -14.01
CA ASN A 153 5.43 -9.36 -14.26
C ASN A 153 4.45 -9.90 -13.20
N GLU A 154 4.95 -10.24 -12.00
CA GLU A 154 4.11 -10.71 -10.91
C GLU A 154 4.52 -10.09 -9.56
N PHE A 155 3.53 -9.84 -8.70
CA PHE A 155 3.79 -9.53 -7.29
C PHE A 155 4.23 -10.76 -6.53
N ILE A 156 5.27 -10.64 -5.73
CA ILE A 156 5.73 -11.71 -4.85
C ILE A 156 4.80 -11.81 -3.64
N SER A 157 4.04 -12.88 -3.56
CA SER A 157 3.13 -13.15 -2.43
C SER A 157 3.78 -13.97 -1.31
N GLY A 158 4.74 -14.86 -1.66
CA GLY A 158 5.29 -15.83 -0.71
C GLY A 158 4.29 -16.95 -0.38
N LYS A 159 4.69 -17.83 0.55
CA LYS A 159 3.87 -19.00 0.92
C LYS A 159 2.54 -18.63 1.58
N HIS A 160 2.55 -17.59 2.40
CA HIS A 160 1.41 -17.18 3.23
C HIS A 160 0.83 -15.80 2.85
N GLY A 161 1.22 -15.24 1.69
CA GLY A 161 0.82 -13.89 1.30
C GLY A 161 1.59 -12.76 2.02
N THR A 162 2.66 -13.08 2.73
CA THR A 162 3.41 -12.15 3.59
C THR A 162 4.79 -11.77 3.05
N ALA A 163 5.07 -12.00 1.77
CA ALA A 163 6.29 -11.48 1.18
C ALA A 163 6.28 -9.95 1.18
N GLY A 164 7.45 -9.33 1.37
CA GLY A 164 7.56 -7.88 1.41
C GLY A 164 7.12 -7.25 2.73
N GLU A 165 7.19 -7.95 3.85
CA GLU A 165 6.91 -7.40 5.17
C GLU A 165 8.15 -6.65 5.74
N LEU A 166 8.68 -5.70 4.95
CA LEU A 166 9.89 -4.94 5.24
C LEU A 166 9.81 -4.17 6.57
N GLY A 167 8.63 -3.65 6.91
CA GLY A 167 8.38 -2.95 8.17
C GLY A 167 8.58 -3.82 9.41
N HIS A 168 8.59 -5.16 9.25
CA HIS A 168 8.65 -6.11 10.36
C HIS A 168 9.99 -6.80 10.54
N ILE A 169 11.04 -6.41 9.78
CA ILE A 169 12.40 -6.89 10.05
C ILE A 169 12.89 -6.32 11.39
N PRO A 170 13.69 -7.10 12.17
CA PRO A 170 14.13 -6.67 13.50
C PRO A 170 15.27 -5.65 13.44
N VAL A 171 15.25 -4.69 14.34
CA VAL A 171 16.36 -3.74 14.58
C VAL A 171 16.99 -4.03 15.91
N TYR A 172 18.30 -4.25 15.91
CA TYR A 172 19.05 -4.47 17.14
C TYR A 172 18.92 -3.27 18.10
N GLY A 173 18.64 -3.56 19.37
CA GLY A 173 18.46 -2.53 20.41
C GLY A 173 17.13 -1.78 20.33
N ASN A 174 16.19 -2.23 19.54
CA ASN A 174 14.80 -1.75 19.57
C ASN A 174 13.95 -2.72 20.41
N ASP A 175 13.41 -2.24 21.52
CA ASP A 175 12.57 -3.00 22.47
C ASP A 175 11.08 -2.65 22.39
N ARG A 176 10.69 -1.79 21.44
CA ARG A 176 9.30 -1.39 21.26
C ARG A 176 8.46 -2.54 20.72
N VAL A 177 7.27 -2.70 21.30
CA VAL A 177 6.25 -3.63 20.81
C VAL A 177 5.68 -3.12 19.50
N CYS A 178 5.66 -3.97 18.48
CA CYS A 178 5.05 -3.71 17.19
C CYS A 178 3.58 -4.15 17.17
N GLY A 179 2.76 -3.52 16.33
CA GLY A 179 1.37 -3.92 16.09
C GLY A 179 1.18 -5.37 15.60
N CYS A 180 2.21 -5.98 14.99
CA CYS A 180 2.19 -7.39 14.60
C CYS A 180 2.41 -8.38 15.75
N GLY A 181 2.65 -7.91 16.98
CA GLY A 181 2.93 -8.72 18.16
C GLY A 181 4.42 -8.99 18.44
N ASN A 182 5.33 -8.71 17.50
CA ASN A 182 6.77 -8.83 17.72
C ASN A 182 7.31 -7.62 18.49
N ILE A 183 8.52 -7.79 19.04
CA ILE A 183 9.32 -6.71 19.63
C ILE A 183 10.44 -6.37 18.65
N GLY A 184 10.68 -5.06 18.45
CA GLY A 184 11.86 -4.60 17.74
C GLY A 184 11.74 -4.44 16.23
N CYS A 185 10.53 -4.51 15.66
CA CYS A 185 10.33 -4.24 14.23
C CYS A 185 10.76 -2.82 13.83
N ILE A 186 11.30 -2.66 12.62
CA ILE A 186 11.67 -1.33 12.06
C ILE A 186 10.50 -0.36 12.14
N GLU A 187 9.30 -0.79 11.77
CA GLU A 187 8.10 0.04 11.76
C GLU A 187 7.82 0.71 13.12
N SER A 188 8.11 0.01 14.23
CA SER A 188 7.94 0.60 15.58
C SER A 188 8.94 1.70 15.89
N LYS A 189 10.00 1.86 15.07
CA LYS A 189 11.08 2.86 15.28
C LYS A 189 11.15 3.91 14.17
N ALA A 190 10.75 3.58 12.94
CA ALA A 190 10.93 4.45 11.77
C ALA A 190 9.70 4.41 10.83
N SER A 191 8.52 4.73 11.34
CA SER A 191 7.28 4.90 10.59
C SER A 191 6.60 6.22 10.94
N GLY A 192 5.52 6.60 10.26
CA GLY A 192 4.74 7.78 10.62
C GLY A 192 4.23 7.74 12.06
N LYS A 193 3.80 6.56 12.53
CA LYS A 193 3.42 6.37 13.94
C LYS A 193 4.60 6.55 14.89
N ALA A 194 5.78 6.05 14.51
CA ALA A 194 6.99 6.26 15.30
C ALA A 194 7.42 7.73 15.32
N LEU A 195 7.30 8.43 14.19
CA LEU A 195 7.58 9.86 14.10
C LEU A 195 6.60 10.69 14.96
N GLN A 196 5.31 10.33 14.96
CA GLN A 196 4.33 10.95 15.83
C GLN A 196 4.71 10.79 17.31
N TYR A 197 5.12 9.57 17.70
CA TYR A 197 5.60 9.33 19.05
C TYR A 197 6.82 10.21 19.42
N ILE A 198 7.80 10.33 18.52
CA ILE A 198 8.97 11.21 18.71
C ILE A 198 8.51 12.68 18.86
N ASN A 199 7.58 13.13 18.01
CA ASN A 199 7.05 14.48 18.07
C ASN A 199 6.36 14.77 19.41
N ASP A 200 5.51 13.87 19.88
CA ASP A 200 4.76 14.04 21.12
C ASP A 200 5.66 14.04 22.36
N GLU A 201 6.72 13.26 22.36
CA GLU A 201 7.64 13.18 23.49
C GLU A 201 8.64 14.34 23.54
N LYS A 202 9.22 14.73 22.39
CA LYS A 202 10.34 15.68 22.35
C LYS A 202 9.99 17.05 21.84
N TYR A 203 9.05 17.15 20.90
CA TYR A 203 8.75 18.39 20.19
C TYR A 203 7.32 18.86 20.46
N LYS A 204 6.87 18.70 21.69
CA LYS A 204 5.54 19.13 22.18
C LYS A 204 5.22 20.53 21.67
N ASN A 205 4.07 20.70 21.03
CA ASN A 205 3.59 21.92 20.38
C ASN A 205 4.13 22.18 18.96
N ASN A 206 4.89 21.26 18.36
CA ASN A 206 5.26 21.37 16.95
C ASN A 206 4.20 20.69 16.07
N ASP A 207 3.91 21.28 14.91
CA ASP A 207 3.18 20.60 13.86
C ASP A 207 4.08 19.51 13.27
N ILE A 208 3.66 18.25 13.34
CA ILE A 208 4.43 17.13 12.83
C ILE A 208 4.81 17.31 11.35
N SER A 209 3.98 17.99 10.55
CA SER A 209 4.27 18.25 9.13
C SER A 209 5.53 19.11 8.90
N GLU A 210 5.95 19.87 9.91
CA GLU A 210 7.11 20.78 9.88
C GLU A 210 8.34 20.20 10.62
N ILE A 211 8.26 18.95 11.13
CA ILE A 211 9.30 18.39 12.01
C ILE A 211 10.67 18.35 11.34
N PHE A 212 10.76 17.92 10.09
CA PHE A 212 12.02 17.87 9.35
C PHE A 212 12.56 19.24 8.96
N LYS A 213 11.71 20.25 8.87
CA LYS A 213 12.12 21.63 8.64
C LYS A 213 12.84 22.24 9.84
N HIS A 214 12.39 21.90 11.05
CA HIS A 214 12.87 22.51 12.28
C HIS A 214 13.93 21.70 13.01
N TYR A 215 13.90 20.36 12.90
CA TYR A 215 14.68 19.47 13.76
C TYR A 215 15.48 18.41 12.98
N ASN A 216 15.67 18.54 11.68
CA ASN A 216 16.33 17.53 10.87
C ASN A 216 17.79 17.26 11.30
N GLU A 217 18.44 18.18 11.99
CA GLU A 217 19.79 18.02 12.55
C GLU A 217 19.82 17.27 13.89
N ASP A 218 18.65 17.06 14.51
CA ASP A 218 18.57 16.37 15.79
C ASP A 218 18.88 14.88 15.65
N LYS A 219 19.59 14.36 16.65
CA LYS A 219 20.03 12.96 16.65
C LYS A 219 18.88 11.98 16.44
N GLU A 220 17.72 12.23 17.05
CA GLU A 220 16.56 11.34 16.93
C GLU A 220 16.05 11.22 15.51
N LEU A 221 16.00 12.35 14.78
CA LEU A 221 15.54 12.33 13.39
C LEU A 221 16.58 11.74 12.45
N LYS A 222 17.87 11.95 12.74
CA LYS A 222 18.96 11.28 12.02
C LYS A 222 18.92 9.77 12.27
N ASP A 223 18.75 9.33 13.51
CA ASP A 223 18.59 7.91 13.85
C ASP A 223 17.33 7.32 13.18
N PHE A 224 16.24 8.08 13.10
CA PHE A 224 15.01 7.69 12.39
C PHE A 224 15.28 7.43 10.90
N ILE A 225 15.95 8.36 10.22
CA ILE A 225 16.29 8.22 8.79
C ILE A 225 17.31 7.10 8.57
N ASP A 226 18.31 6.95 9.45
CA ASP A 226 19.31 5.87 9.33
C ASP A 226 18.66 4.49 9.46
N VAL A 227 17.73 4.31 10.41
CA VAL A 227 16.97 3.05 10.58
C VAL A 227 16.08 2.76 9.37
N LEU A 228 15.41 3.78 8.82
CA LEU A 228 14.62 3.65 7.62
C LEU A 228 15.47 3.22 6.42
N SER A 229 16.67 3.81 6.31
CA SER A 229 17.65 3.48 5.28
C SER A 229 18.16 2.05 5.40
N MET A 230 18.34 1.52 6.62
CA MET A 230 18.72 0.13 6.86
C MET A 230 17.69 -0.86 6.35
N ALA A 231 16.37 -0.54 6.49
CA ALA A 231 15.31 -1.37 5.94
C ALA A 231 15.45 -1.49 4.43
N VAL A 232 15.55 -0.36 3.75
CA VAL A 232 15.69 -0.33 2.28
C VAL A 232 16.98 -1.01 1.84
N ALA A 233 18.11 -0.71 2.48
CA ALA A 233 19.39 -1.35 2.16
C ALA A 233 19.38 -2.87 2.36
N THR A 234 18.59 -3.37 3.30
CA THR A 234 18.40 -4.83 3.47
C THR A 234 17.73 -5.42 2.24
N GLU A 235 16.67 -4.80 1.74
CA GLU A 235 15.98 -5.24 0.52
C GLU A 235 16.87 -5.10 -0.72
N VAL A 236 17.62 -3.99 -0.84
CA VAL A 236 18.65 -3.79 -1.87
C VAL A 236 19.63 -4.94 -1.89
N ASN A 237 20.17 -5.33 -0.73
CA ASN A 237 21.17 -6.39 -0.62
C ASN A 237 20.62 -7.79 -0.92
N ILE A 238 19.31 -8.01 -0.77
CA ILE A 238 18.65 -9.31 -0.99
C ILE A 238 18.19 -9.46 -2.44
N LEU A 239 17.62 -8.41 -3.02
CA LEU A 239 16.93 -8.49 -4.31
C LEU A 239 17.73 -7.90 -5.47
N ASP A 240 18.67 -6.97 -5.21
CA ASP A 240 19.41 -6.22 -6.24
C ASP A 240 18.46 -5.67 -7.33
N PRO A 241 17.43 -4.87 -6.95
CA PRO A 241 16.37 -4.49 -7.87
C PRO A 241 16.83 -3.46 -8.90
N ASP A 242 16.17 -3.48 -10.08
CA ASP A 242 16.40 -2.48 -11.12
C ASP A 242 15.97 -1.08 -10.66
N ILE A 243 14.84 -1.01 -9.92
CA ILE A 243 14.24 0.25 -9.47
C ILE A 243 13.62 0.12 -8.09
N PHE A 244 13.88 1.11 -7.24
CA PHE A 244 13.08 1.42 -6.05
C PHE A 244 12.17 2.61 -6.31
N ILE A 245 10.90 2.51 -5.88
CA ILE A 245 9.95 3.61 -5.85
C ILE A 245 9.62 3.94 -4.40
N PHE A 246 9.83 5.18 -3.99
CA PHE A 246 9.46 5.67 -2.67
C PHE A 246 8.21 6.54 -2.76
N GLY A 247 7.22 6.20 -1.94
CA GLY A 247 5.97 6.93 -1.81
C GLY A 247 5.51 7.06 -0.36
N GLY A 248 4.30 7.58 -0.18
CA GLY A 248 3.67 7.72 1.12
C GLY A 248 3.89 9.08 1.79
N GLY A 249 3.05 9.37 2.77
CA GLY A 249 2.95 10.72 3.36
C GLY A 249 4.19 11.21 4.09
N LEU A 250 5.07 10.32 4.57
CA LEU A 250 6.31 10.76 5.23
C LEU A 250 7.26 11.45 4.26
N GLN A 251 7.47 10.85 3.07
CA GLN A 251 8.40 11.42 2.10
C GLN A 251 7.85 12.68 1.40
N ASP A 252 6.55 12.95 1.56
CA ASP A 252 5.89 14.16 1.07
C ASP A 252 5.90 15.29 2.11
N MET A 253 6.38 15.05 3.34
CA MET A 253 6.48 16.07 4.37
C MET A 253 7.49 17.15 3.99
N ASN A 254 7.24 18.38 4.47
CA ASN A 254 8.13 19.51 4.23
C ASN A 254 9.56 19.20 4.70
N ASN A 255 10.52 19.40 3.82
CA ASN A 255 11.94 19.17 4.10
C ASN A 255 12.30 17.73 4.51
N PHE A 256 11.50 16.72 4.13
CA PHE A 256 11.91 15.33 4.32
C PHE A 256 13.30 15.11 3.72
N PRO A 257 14.27 14.55 4.45
CA PRO A 257 15.69 14.53 4.06
C PRO A 257 15.99 13.41 3.05
N ARG A 258 15.43 13.49 1.83
CA ARG A 258 15.60 12.48 0.76
C ARG A 258 17.07 12.18 0.47
N LYS A 259 17.90 13.23 0.40
CA LYS A 259 19.32 13.06 0.12
C LYS A 259 20.03 12.25 1.21
N GLU A 260 19.75 12.53 2.49
CA GLU A 260 20.32 11.79 3.61
C GLU A 260 19.82 10.33 3.62
N LEU A 261 18.54 10.10 3.32
CA LEU A 261 17.98 8.77 3.14
C LEU A 261 18.76 7.97 2.09
N GLU A 262 18.97 8.55 0.90
CA GLU A 262 19.71 7.92 -0.20
C GLU A 262 21.19 7.67 0.18
N GLU A 263 21.87 8.65 0.75
CA GLU A 263 23.27 8.51 1.20
C GLU A 263 23.41 7.39 2.22
N ASN A 264 22.46 7.27 3.17
CA ASN A 264 22.46 6.19 4.16
C ASN A 264 22.11 4.83 3.53
N ILE A 265 21.22 4.76 2.54
CA ILE A 265 20.95 3.52 1.78
C ILE A 265 22.25 3.07 1.09
N TYR A 266 22.95 3.96 0.40
CA TYR A 266 24.25 3.65 -0.20
C TYR A 266 25.28 3.19 0.85
N LYS A 267 25.34 3.85 2.00
CA LYS A 267 26.23 3.51 3.11
C LYS A 267 26.00 2.10 3.63
N HIS A 268 24.74 1.67 3.80
CA HIS A 268 24.36 0.37 4.34
C HIS A 268 24.31 -0.76 3.32
N SER A 269 24.27 -0.43 2.02
CA SER A 269 24.28 -1.44 0.96
C SER A 269 25.67 -2.02 0.73
N ARG A 270 25.73 -3.28 0.26
CA ARG A 270 26.99 -3.97 -0.08
C ARG A 270 27.75 -3.22 -1.16
N LYS A 271 29.10 -3.16 -1.04
CA LYS A 271 30.01 -2.53 -2.02
C LYS A 271 30.73 -3.58 -2.84
N PRO A 272 31.08 -3.33 -4.12
CA PRO A 272 30.65 -2.15 -4.89
C PRO A 272 29.20 -2.24 -5.36
N TYR A 273 28.65 -3.41 -5.58
CA TYR A 273 27.28 -3.64 -6.01
C TYR A 273 26.49 -4.40 -4.93
N PRO A 274 25.18 -4.12 -4.79
CA PRO A 274 24.35 -3.16 -5.52
C PRO A 274 24.58 -1.70 -5.12
N GLY A 275 25.28 -1.39 -4.03
CA GLY A 275 25.38 -0.07 -3.44
C GLY A 275 25.95 1.05 -4.34
N LYS A 276 26.55 0.73 -5.51
CA LYS A 276 27.07 1.75 -6.44
C LYS A 276 26.04 2.21 -7.45
N ASP A 277 25.00 1.43 -7.72
CA ASP A 277 24.10 1.62 -8.85
C ASP A 277 22.65 1.29 -8.46
N ILE A 278 22.12 2.06 -7.50
CA ILE A 278 20.74 1.93 -7.04
C ILE A 278 19.92 3.04 -7.69
N THR A 279 18.90 2.68 -8.47
CA THR A 279 17.96 3.65 -9.01
C THR A 279 16.80 3.86 -8.06
N ILE A 280 16.64 5.07 -7.55
CA ILE A 280 15.56 5.47 -6.65
C ILE A 280 14.70 6.52 -7.34
N LEU A 281 13.39 6.27 -7.40
CA LEU A 281 12.38 7.20 -7.90
C LEU A 281 11.43 7.57 -6.76
N TYR A 282 10.88 8.77 -6.82
CA TYR A 282 9.89 9.24 -5.86
C TYR A 282 8.55 9.45 -6.55
N THR A 283 7.48 8.98 -5.92
CA THR A 283 6.11 9.16 -6.41
C THR A 283 5.29 10.03 -5.47
N GLY A 284 4.41 10.86 -6.05
CA GLY A 284 3.41 11.60 -5.30
C GLY A 284 2.10 10.83 -5.29
N ASN A 285 1.68 10.32 -4.13
CA ASN A 285 0.41 9.62 -4.01
C ASN A 285 -0.73 10.59 -3.75
N THR A 286 -1.81 10.46 -4.52
CA THR A 286 -3.08 11.13 -4.28
C THR A 286 -4.02 10.23 -3.48
N GLN A 287 -5.13 10.79 -2.99
CA GLN A 287 -6.15 9.98 -2.33
C GLN A 287 -6.84 8.96 -3.25
N MET A 288 -6.65 9.07 -4.57
CA MET A 288 -7.22 8.17 -5.58
C MET A 288 -6.23 7.07 -6.01
N SER A 289 -4.95 7.13 -5.58
CA SER A 289 -3.89 6.25 -6.11
C SER A 289 -4.19 4.76 -5.96
N GLY A 290 -4.67 4.31 -4.80
CA GLY A 290 -5.05 2.91 -4.59
C GLY A 290 -6.24 2.48 -5.45
N VAL A 291 -7.25 3.35 -5.60
CA VAL A 291 -8.42 3.12 -6.45
C VAL A 291 -7.99 2.99 -7.92
N ILE A 292 -7.17 3.91 -8.42
CA ILE A 292 -6.65 3.89 -9.80
C ILE A 292 -5.80 2.64 -10.03
N GLY A 293 -4.89 2.34 -9.12
CA GLY A 293 -4.01 1.16 -9.21
C GLY A 293 -4.78 -0.15 -9.28
N GLY A 294 -5.83 -0.29 -8.45
CA GLY A 294 -6.76 -1.41 -8.53
C GLY A 294 -7.48 -1.49 -9.87
N GLY A 295 -7.88 -0.35 -10.44
CA GLY A 295 -8.47 -0.28 -11.77
C GLY A 295 -7.53 -0.73 -12.88
N ILE A 296 -6.29 -0.20 -12.91
CA ILE A 296 -5.27 -0.56 -13.89
C ILE A 296 -4.99 -2.07 -13.81
N TYR A 297 -4.75 -2.58 -12.60
CA TYR A 297 -4.51 -4.01 -12.36
C TYR A 297 -5.64 -4.89 -12.89
N ALA A 298 -6.89 -4.53 -12.57
CA ALA A 298 -8.05 -5.30 -12.99
C ALA A 298 -8.25 -5.27 -14.50
N PHE A 299 -8.06 -4.12 -15.18
CA PHE A 299 -8.11 -4.04 -16.63
C PHE A 299 -7.06 -4.93 -17.31
N ASP A 300 -5.84 -4.95 -16.79
CA ASP A 300 -4.76 -5.77 -17.36
C ASP A 300 -5.03 -7.27 -17.17
N LYS A 301 -5.51 -7.68 -15.99
CA LYS A 301 -5.91 -9.08 -15.75
C LYS A 301 -7.07 -9.51 -16.64
N LEU A 302 -8.07 -8.65 -16.86
CA LEU A 302 -9.20 -8.95 -17.76
C LEU A 302 -8.77 -9.05 -19.23
N LYS A 303 -7.77 -8.28 -19.67
CA LYS A 303 -7.20 -8.38 -21.02
C LYS A 303 -6.47 -9.72 -21.21
N ASN A 304 -5.60 -10.08 -20.27
CA ASN A 304 -4.79 -11.30 -20.34
C ASN A 304 -5.66 -12.55 -20.31
N ASN A 305 -6.70 -12.60 -19.47
CA ASN A 305 -7.66 -13.72 -19.43
C ASN A 305 -8.46 -13.92 -20.74
N LYS A 306 -8.53 -12.90 -21.62
CA LYS A 306 -9.17 -13.01 -22.94
C LYS A 306 -8.23 -13.55 -24.03
N ILE A 307 -6.93 -13.47 -23.83
CA ILE A 307 -5.93 -13.94 -24.80
C ILE A 307 -5.67 -15.44 -24.61
N GLU A 308 -5.88 -15.97 -23.39
CA GLU A 308 -5.68 -17.39 -23.05
C GLU A 308 -6.90 -18.28 -23.35
N LYS A 309 -8.04 -17.70 -23.78
CA LYS A 309 -9.26 -18.42 -24.22
C LYS A 309 -9.41 -18.35 -25.74
#